data_bf08fe5093f12eca84d6e3a73669c29b
#
_entry.id   bf08fe5093f12eca84d6e3a73669c29b
#
_cell.length_a   1.000
_cell.length_b   1.000
_cell.length_c   1.000
_cell.angle_alpha   90.00
_cell.angle_beta   90.00
_cell.angle_gamma   90.00
#
_symmetry.space_group_name_H-M   'P 1'
#
loop_
_entity.id
_entity.type
_entity.pdbx_description
1 polymer ?
#
loop_
_entity_poly.entity_id
_entity_poly.type
_entity_poly.pdbx_seq_one_letter_code
_entity_poly.pdbx_strand_id
1 'polypeptide(L)'
;LGNAAAAVPERELFFSVWYNIVRPVAVGAMLVGAANTMWGMRSSIGQAFAGAFKRSHAGTQKARLDRDLDSRGILLGIVGLTIPMTWIYWNFTHNLVGAIVAAVVMLVLGFLLSAVGGYLVGLVGGSNQPVSGLTLSALILAALLMVAFGVTGLQGVGAVLGVSAVVCCAICVSGSLIQDLKVGH
;
A
#
# COMPACT_ATOMS: atom_id res chain seq x y z
N LEU A 1 -22.55 -55.84 -0.40
CA LEU A 1 -21.81 -54.86 -1.21
C LEU A 1 -22.21 -53.47 -0.77
N GLY A 2 -21.67 -53.05 0.40
CA GLY A 2 -21.95 -51.72 0.94
C GLY A 2 -20.96 -50.71 0.34
N ASN A 3 -21.47 -49.78 -0.41
CA ASN A 3 -20.77 -48.55 -0.75
C ASN A 3 -20.48 -47.77 0.55
N ALA A 4 -19.33 -47.99 1.16
CA ALA A 4 -18.76 -47.01 2.04
C ALA A 4 -18.33 -45.84 1.15
N ALA A 5 -19.29 -44.98 0.80
CA ALA A 5 -18.96 -43.59 0.43
C ALA A 5 -18.20 -43.04 1.62
N ALA A 6 -16.90 -42.97 1.51
CA ALA A 6 -16.03 -42.38 2.51
C ALA A 6 -16.61 -41.00 2.83
N ALA A 7 -17.22 -40.86 4.00
CA ALA A 7 -17.67 -39.58 4.50
C ALA A 7 -16.45 -38.71 4.60
N VAL A 8 -16.28 -37.82 3.64
CA VAL A 8 -15.26 -36.77 3.70
C VAL A 8 -15.51 -36.05 5.01
N PRO A 9 -14.58 -36.02 5.95
CA PRO A 9 -14.82 -35.39 7.24
C PRO A 9 -15.37 -33.98 6.98
N GLU A 10 -16.43 -33.60 7.65
CA GLU A 10 -17.10 -32.30 7.45
C GLU A 10 -16.11 -31.13 7.40
N ARG A 11 -15.04 -31.26 8.13
CA ARG A 11 -13.94 -30.30 8.17
C ARG A 11 -13.20 -30.18 6.83
N GLU A 12 -12.94 -31.29 6.13
CA GLU A 12 -12.29 -31.25 4.81
C GLU A 12 -13.22 -30.72 3.75
N LEU A 13 -14.50 -31.00 3.85
CA LEU A 13 -15.52 -30.45 2.96
C LEU A 13 -15.64 -28.94 3.14
N PHE A 14 -15.65 -28.47 4.40
CA PHE A 14 -15.65 -27.06 4.73
C PHE A 14 -14.41 -26.35 4.15
N PHE A 15 -13.20 -26.87 4.37
CA PHE A 15 -11.97 -26.29 3.84
C PHE A 15 -11.95 -26.31 2.31
N SER A 16 -12.44 -27.36 1.67
CA SER A 16 -12.52 -27.44 0.22
C SER A 16 -13.45 -26.39 -0.38
N VAL A 17 -14.63 -26.22 0.19
CA VAL A 17 -15.60 -25.19 -0.24
C VAL A 17 -15.04 -23.79 0.01
N TRP A 18 -14.45 -23.58 1.18
CA TRP A 18 -13.85 -22.28 1.52
C TRP A 18 -12.71 -21.93 0.57
N TYR A 19 -11.81 -22.86 0.29
CA TYR A 19 -10.62 -22.62 -0.52
C TYR A 19 -10.95 -22.45 -2.00
N ASN A 20 -11.86 -23.25 -2.55
CA ASN A 20 -12.15 -23.30 -3.99
C ASN A 20 -13.28 -22.37 -4.42
N ILE A 21 -14.17 -21.97 -3.52
CA ILE A 21 -15.36 -21.19 -3.86
C ILE A 21 -15.35 -19.85 -3.10
N VAL A 22 -15.36 -19.90 -1.77
CA VAL A 22 -15.56 -18.67 -0.96
C VAL A 22 -14.39 -17.71 -1.12
N ARG A 23 -13.17 -18.21 -1.02
CA ARG A 23 -11.95 -17.41 -1.10
C ARG A 23 -11.78 -16.71 -2.46
N PRO A 24 -11.87 -17.37 -3.63
CA PRO A 24 -11.78 -16.69 -4.91
C PRO A 24 -12.87 -15.64 -5.13
N VAL A 25 -14.11 -15.94 -4.72
CA VAL A 25 -15.22 -14.97 -4.82
C VAL A 25 -14.96 -13.76 -3.93
N ALA A 26 -14.53 -13.97 -2.68
CA ALA A 26 -14.21 -12.87 -1.77
C ALA A 26 -13.05 -12.01 -2.28
N VAL A 27 -11.97 -12.63 -2.78
CA VAL A 27 -10.84 -11.93 -3.38
C VAL A 27 -11.28 -11.15 -4.61
N GLY A 28 -12.08 -11.74 -5.51
CA GLY A 28 -12.64 -11.05 -6.66
C GLY A 28 -13.47 -9.83 -6.27
N ALA A 29 -14.33 -9.95 -5.29
CA ALA A 29 -15.13 -8.84 -4.76
C ALA A 29 -14.25 -7.72 -4.18
N MET A 30 -13.19 -8.08 -3.42
CA MET A 30 -12.23 -7.10 -2.91
C MET A 30 -11.48 -6.38 -4.03
N LEU A 31 -11.06 -7.10 -5.08
CA LEU A 31 -10.36 -6.51 -6.23
C LEU A 31 -11.25 -5.50 -6.97
N VAL A 32 -12.49 -5.87 -7.23
CA VAL A 32 -13.48 -4.97 -7.86
C VAL A 32 -13.74 -3.76 -6.98
N GLY A 33 -13.91 -3.97 -5.66
CA GLY A 33 -14.09 -2.90 -4.69
C GLY A 33 -12.88 -1.95 -4.65
N ALA A 34 -11.67 -2.48 -4.64
CA ALA A 34 -10.43 -1.68 -4.68
C ALA A 34 -10.32 -0.87 -5.98
N ALA A 35 -10.58 -1.49 -7.14
CA ALA A 35 -10.57 -0.81 -8.43
C ALA A 35 -11.61 0.31 -8.49
N ASN A 36 -12.83 0.06 -8.02
CA ASN A 36 -13.89 1.05 -7.95
C ASN A 36 -13.54 2.21 -7.01
N THR A 37 -12.95 1.92 -5.84
CA THR A 37 -12.46 2.94 -4.90
C THR A 37 -11.39 3.82 -5.55
N MET A 38 -10.37 3.22 -6.18
CA MET A 38 -9.34 3.98 -6.91
C MET A 38 -9.94 4.87 -8.00
N TRP A 39 -10.89 4.33 -8.77
CA TRP A 39 -11.55 5.10 -9.81
C TRP A 39 -12.35 6.27 -9.25
N GLY A 40 -13.10 6.04 -8.17
CA GLY A 40 -13.83 7.10 -7.46
C GLY A 40 -12.92 8.20 -6.91
N MET A 41 -11.71 7.82 -6.48
CA MET A 41 -10.74 8.74 -5.85
C MET A 41 -9.78 9.43 -6.83
N ARG A 42 -9.91 9.20 -8.14
CA ARG A 42 -9.00 9.78 -9.15
C ARG A 42 -8.83 11.29 -9.04
N SER A 43 -9.90 12.03 -8.68
CA SER A 43 -9.85 13.47 -8.48
C SER A 43 -9.02 13.86 -7.24
N SER A 44 -9.21 13.14 -6.13
CA SER A 44 -8.46 13.34 -4.88
C SER A 44 -6.97 13.00 -5.06
N ILE A 45 -6.67 11.95 -5.82
CA ILE A 45 -5.30 11.59 -6.21
C ILE A 45 -4.67 12.73 -7.01
N GLY A 46 -5.37 13.26 -8.01
CA GLY A 46 -4.91 14.40 -8.82
C GLY A 46 -4.65 15.65 -7.97
N GLN A 47 -5.53 15.97 -7.02
CA GLN A 47 -5.36 17.10 -6.11
C GLN A 47 -4.19 16.90 -5.14
N ALA A 48 -3.99 15.70 -4.61
CA ALA A 48 -2.86 15.38 -3.74
C ALA A 48 -1.53 15.57 -4.49
N PHE A 49 -1.44 15.12 -5.74
CA PHE A 49 -0.28 15.36 -6.61
C PHE A 49 -0.05 16.84 -6.88
N ALA A 50 -1.08 17.56 -7.29
CA ALA A 50 -0.97 19.00 -7.57
C ALA A 50 -0.57 19.79 -6.32
N GLY A 51 -1.08 19.39 -5.14
CA GLY A 51 -0.74 20.00 -3.86
C GLY A 51 0.72 19.75 -3.44
N ALA A 52 1.24 18.54 -3.65
CA ALA A 52 2.61 18.18 -3.32
C ALA A 52 3.63 19.00 -4.14
N PHE A 53 3.35 19.24 -5.42
CA PHE A 53 4.21 20.05 -6.29
C PHE A 53 4.08 21.56 -6.07
N LYS A 54 2.90 22.08 -5.69
CA LYS A 54 2.69 23.52 -5.46
C LYS A 54 3.33 24.06 -4.19
N ARG A 55 3.56 23.25 -3.19
CA ARG A 55 4.01 23.68 -1.84
C ARG A 55 5.49 24.07 -1.76
N SER A 56 6.26 23.87 -2.80
CA SER A 56 7.70 24.16 -2.83
C SER A 56 8.06 25.66 -2.92
N HIS A 57 7.09 26.60 -3.05
CA HIS A 57 7.41 28.00 -3.36
C HIS A 57 6.76 29.06 -2.45
N ALA A 58 6.19 28.72 -1.32
CA ALA A 58 5.62 29.71 -0.41
C ALA A 58 6.60 30.08 0.73
N GLY A 59 7.55 30.94 0.44
CA GLY A 59 8.35 31.63 1.43
C GLY A 59 7.52 32.74 2.12
N THR A 60 6.77 32.38 3.17
CA THR A 60 6.17 33.36 4.07
C THR A 60 6.69 33.07 5.47
N GLN A 61 7.05 34.13 6.22
CA GLN A 61 7.48 34.01 7.62
C GLN A 61 6.36 33.34 8.43
N LYS A 62 6.54 32.04 8.70
CA LYS A 62 5.60 31.25 9.47
C LYS A 62 5.93 31.34 10.96
N ALA A 63 4.90 31.43 11.81
CA ALA A 63 5.02 31.31 13.25
C ALA A 63 5.77 30.01 13.62
N ARG A 64 6.41 29.97 14.80
CA ARG A 64 7.26 28.83 15.22
C ARG A 64 6.51 27.49 15.21
N LEU A 65 5.19 27.50 15.39
CA LEU A 65 4.30 26.32 15.35
C LEU A 65 4.00 25.84 13.93
N ASP A 66 4.15 26.70 12.91
CA ASP A 66 3.88 26.39 11.49
C ASP A 66 5.16 26.04 10.71
N ARG A 67 6.28 25.74 11.42
CA ARG A 67 7.52 25.35 10.77
C ARG A 67 7.44 23.88 10.36
N ASP A 68 7.31 23.65 9.07
CA ASP A 68 7.47 22.33 8.46
C ASP A 68 8.93 21.85 8.64
N LEU A 69 9.12 20.53 8.68
CA LEU A 69 10.46 19.92 8.64
C LEU A 69 11.23 20.39 7.41
N ASP A 70 12.54 20.62 7.57
CA ASP A 70 13.39 21.01 6.47
C ASP A 70 13.37 19.92 5.38
N SER A 71 13.15 20.34 4.12
CA SER A 71 13.06 19.44 2.97
C SER A 71 14.31 18.55 2.82
N ARG A 72 15.47 19.05 3.26
CA ARG A 72 16.73 18.28 3.27
C ARG A 72 16.68 17.13 4.29
N GLY A 73 16.12 17.38 5.47
CA GLY A 73 15.95 16.36 6.51
C GLY A 73 15.00 15.26 6.05
N ILE A 74 13.90 15.62 5.37
CA ILE A 74 12.94 14.68 4.79
C ILE A 74 13.63 13.83 3.71
N LEU A 75 14.36 14.46 2.79
CA LEU A 75 15.06 13.74 1.73
C LEU A 75 16.13 12.77 2.29
N LEU A 76 16.91 13.21 3.27
CA LEU A 76 17.88 12.35 3.96
C LEU A 76 17.21 11.17 4.67
N GLY A 77 16.06 11.39 5.30
CA GLY A 77 15.25 10.33 5.91
C GLY A 77 14.77 9.30 4.90
N ILE A 78 14.24 9.75 3.75
CA ILE A 78 13.78 8.88 2.66
C ILE A 78 14.96 8.05 2.11
N VAL A 79 16.09 8.68 1.80
CA VAL A 79 17.29 7.98 1.31
C VAL A 79 17.83 7.01 2.36
N GLY A 80 17.88 7.43 3.63
CA GLY A 80 18.35 6.60 4.74
C GLY A 80 17.49 5.35 4.97
N LEU A 81 16.17 5.44 4.76
CA LEU A 81 15.26 4.30 4.86
C LEU A 81 15.26 3.43 3.59
N THR A 82 15.56 3.99 2.43
CA THR A 82 15.60 3.22 1.17
C THR A 82 16.73 2.20 1.16
N ILE A 83 17.87 2.51 1.80
CA ILE A 83 19.03 1.62 1.84
C ILE A 83 18.71 0.29 2.55
N PRO A 84 18.24 0.26 3.80
CA PRO A 84 17.89 -1.01 4.47
C PRO A 84 16.73 -1.73 3.78
N MET A 85 15.76 -1.00 3.20
CA MET A 85 14.68 -1.62 2.45
C MET A 85 15.18 -2.31 1.18
N THR A 86 16.07 -1.68 0.43
CA THR A 86 16.70 -2.31 -0.75
C THR A 86 17.48 -3.56 -0.35
N TRP A 87 18.18 -3.53 0.79
CA TRP A 87 18.89 -4.70 1.30
C TRP A 87 17.93 -5.85 1.66
N ILE A 88 16.80 -5.56 2.30
CA ILE A 88 15.74 -6.54 2.60
C ILE A 88 15.19 -7.13 1.30
N TYR A 89 14.85 -6.29 0.31
CA TYR A 89 14.35 -6.79 -0.98
C TYR A 89 15.38 -7.61 -1.74
N TRP A 90 16.67 -7.29 -1.61
CA TRP A 90 17.72 -8.11 -2.19
C TRP A 90 17.75 -9.52 -1.58
N ASN A 91 17.53 -9.65 -0.27
CA ASN A 91 17.40 -10.96 0.37
C ASN A 91 16.18 -11.74 -0.12
N PHE A 92 15.09 -11.08 -0.50
CA PHE A 92 13.91 -11.76 -1.06
C PHE A 92 14.07 -12.13 -2.53
N THR A 93 14.61 -11.25 -3.35
CA THR A 93 14.68 -11.43 -4.80
C THR A 93 15.95 -12.13 -5.26
N HIS A 94 17.00 -12.18 -4.42
CA HIS A 94 18.35 -12.63 -4.77
C HIS A 94 18.90 -12.02 -6.07
N ASN A 95 18.31 -10.90 -6.50
CA ASN A 95 18.69 -10.14 -7.69
C ASN A 95 18.69 -8.66 -7.37
N LEU A 96 19.82 -8.01 -7.60
CA LEU A 96 19.99 -6.57 -7.31
C LEU A 96 19.02 -5.69 -8.10
N VAL A 97 18.79 -6.04 -9.37
CA VAL A 97 17.84 -5.31 -10.23
C VAL A 97 16.42 -5.41 -9.67
N GLY A 98 15.99 -6.63 -9.30
CA GLY A 98 14.68 -6.84 -8.68
C GLY A 98 14.52 -6.10 -7.36
N ALA A 99 15.56 -6.03 -6.54
CA ALA A 99 15.56 -5.31 -5.27
C ALA A 99 15.42 -3.79 -5.49
N ILE A 100 16.16 -3.22 -6.44
CA ILE A 100 16.06 -1.78 -6.78
C ILE A 100 14.68 -1.45 -7.32
N VAL A 101 14.15 -2.28 -8.23
CA VAL A 101 12.79 -2.10 -8.77
C VAL A 101 11.77 -2.14 -7.65
N ALA A 102 11.83 -3.13 -6.75
CA ALA A 102 10.94 -3.22 -5.60
C ALA A 102 11.01 -1.98 -4.70
N ALA A 103 12.22 -1.49 -4.41
CA ALA A 103 12.43 -0.29 -3.60
C ALA A 103 11.85 0.97 -4.26
N VAL A 104 12.04 1.16 -5.56
CA VAL A 104 11.47 2.29 -6.32
C VAL A 104 9.94 2.20 -6.36
N VAL A 105 9.39 1.02 -6.65
CA VAL A 105 7.94 0.79 -6.64
C VAL A 105 7.36 1.07 -5.25
N MET A 106 8.02 0.61 -4.18
CA MET A 106 7.63 0.89 -2.80
C MET A 106 7.59 2.40 -2.51
N LEU A 107 8.63 3.14 -2.89
CA LEU A 107 8.69 4.59 -2.66
C LEU A 107 7.58 5.32 -3.39
N VAL A 108 7.39 5.02 -4.67
CA VAL A 108 6.36 5.67 -5.48
C VAL A 108 4.96 5.35 -4.96
N LEU A 109 4.62 4.07 -4.81
CA LEU A 109 3.30 3.66 -4.32
C LEU A 109 3.08 4.08 -2.86
N GLY A 110 4.10 3.97 -2.02
CA GLY A 110 4.04 4.41 -0.62
C GLY A 110 3.72 5.89 -0.51
N PHE A 111 4.43 6.73 -1.24
CA PHE A 111 4.17 8.18 -1.25
C PHE A 111 2.76 8.49 -1.76
N LEU A 112 2.38 7.94 -2.92
CA LEU A 112 1.11 8.23 -3.55
C LEU A 112 -0.08 7.80 -2.69
N LEU A 113 -0.07 6.55 -2.26
CA LEU A 113 -1.21 5.98 -1.56
C LEU A 113 -1.28 6.47 -0.11
N SER A 114 -0.16 6.80 0.54
CA SER A 114 -0.17 7.45 1.85
C SER A 114 -0.70 8.89 1.78
N ALA A 115 -0.34 9.65 0.74
CA ALA A 115 -0.88 10.98 0.53
C ALA A 115 -2.40 10.95 0.31
N VAL A 116 -2.89 10.00 -0.50
CA VAL A 116 -4.33 9.77 -0.69
C VAL A 116 -5.01 9.34 0.60
N GLY A 117 -4.41 8.40 1.34
CA GLY A 117 -4.94 7.93 2.62
C GLY A 117 -5.08 9.04 3.64
N GLY A 118 -4.04 9.87 3.81
CA GLY A 118 -4.06 11.04 4.69
C GLY A 118 -5.11 12.08 4.26
N TYR A 119 -5.20 12.38 2.97
CA TYR A 119 -6.22 13.29 2.45
C TYR A 119 -7.64 12.83 2.77
N LEU A 120 -7.91 11.54 2.57
CA LEU A 120 -9.23 10.97 2.90
C LEU A 120 -9.54 11.05 4.39
N VAL A 121 -8.58 10.73 5.25
CA VAL A 121 -8.77 10.85 6.71
C VAL A 121 -9.09 12.29 7.10
N GLY A 122 -8.46 13.27 6.45
CA GLY A 122 -8.78 14.68 6.64
C GLY A 122 -10.22 15.03 6.30
N LEU A 123 -10.83 14.37 5.29
CA LEU A 123 -12.21 14.61 4.85
C LEU A 123 -13.25 13.83 5.64
N VAL A 124 -13.05 12.51 5.81
CA VAL A 124 -14.07 11.59 6.33
C VAL A 124 -13.79 11.04 7.73
N GLY A 125 -12.62 11.33 8.27
CA GLY A 125 -12.16 10.83 9.57
C GLY A 125 -11.48 9.46 9.50
N GLY A 126 -10.68 9.15 10.54
CA GLY A 126 -9.84 7.95 10.58
C GLY A 126 -10.59 6.62 10.57
N SER A 127 -11.81 6.57 11.17
CA SER A 127 -12.63 5.36 11.20
C SER A 127 -13.12 4.89 9.84
N ASN A 128 -13.20 5.79 8.86
CA ASN A 128 -13.69 5.51 7.50
C ASN A 128 -12.57 5.44 6.46
N GLN A 129 -11.31 5.39 6.90
CA GLN A 129 -10.17 5.25 5.99
C GLN A 129 -10.22 3.91 5.24
N PRO A 130 -10.22 3.90 3.89
CA PRO A 130 -10.30 2.67 3.11
C PRO A 130 -8.92 1.98 2.99
N VAL A 131 -8.30 1.65 4.13
CA VAL A 131 -6.96 1.02 4.18
C VAL A 131 -6.91 -0.25 3.36
N SER A 132 -7.92 -1.12 3.49
CA SER A 132 -8.00 -2.39 2.75
C SER A 132 -8.02 -2.18 1.24
N GLY A 133 -8.80 -1.21 0.75
CA GLY A 133 -8.88 -0.87 -0.68
C GLY A 133 -7.56 -0.34 -1.22
N LEU A 134 -6.93 0.58 -0.49
CA LEU A 134 -5.64 1.15 -0.87
C LEU A 134 -4.52 0.12 -0.84
N THR A 135 -4.48 -0.76 0.17
CA THR A 135 -3.48 -1.82 0.28
C THR A 135 -3.62 -2.87 -0.83
N LEU A 136 -4.85 -3.29 -1.15
CA LEU A 136 -5.10 -4.20 -2.27
C LEU A 136 -4.70 -3.55 -3.61
N SER A 137 -4.99 -2.28 -3.77
CA SER A 137 -4.55 -1.52 -4.95
C SER A 137 -3.02 -1.47 -5.05
N ALA A 138 -2.33 -1.24 -3.93
CA ALA A 138 -0.86 -1.30 -3.87
C ALA A 138 -0.33 -2.68 -4.27
N LEU A 139 -0.94 -3.73 -3.76
CA LEU A 139 -0.55 -5.11 -4.05
C LEU A 139 -0.70 -5.45 -5.55
N ILE A 140 -1.82 -5.06 -6.15
CA ILE A 140 -2.06 -5.30 -7.59
C ILE A 140 -1.07 -4.50 -8.44
N LEU A 141 -0.91 -3.21 -8.15
CA LEU A 141 0.01 -2.36 -8.90
C LEU A 141 1.46 -2.83 -8.74
N ALA A 142 1.88 -3.19 -7.52
CA ALA A 142 3.20 -3.75 -7.29
C ALA A 142 3.39 -5.06 -8.05
N ALA A 143 2.40 -5.96 -8.05
CA ALA A 143 2.47 -7.22 -8.76
C ALA A 143 2.61 -7.01 -10.27
N LEU A 144 1.79 -6.13 -10.86
CA LEU A 144 1.85 -5.80 -12.28
C LEU A 144 3.20 -5.19 -12.67
N LEU A 145 3.71 -4.26 -11.86
CA LEU A 145 5.02 -3.65 -12.11
C LEU A 145 6.15 -4.66 -11.97
N MET A 146 6.15 -5.51 -10.93
CA MET A 146 7.20 -6.53 -10.75
C MET A 146 7.21 -7.54 -11.90
N VAL A 147 6.04 -7.97 -12.38
CA VAL A 147 5.93 -8.83 -13.57
C VAL A 147 6.43 -8.12 -14.83
N ALA A 148 6.09 -6.85 -15.02
CA ALA A 148 6.55 -6.05 -16.17
C ALA A 148 8.08 -5.89 -16.20
N PHE A 149 8.72 -5.84 -15.03
CA PHE A 149 10.19 -5.82 -14.90
C PHE A 149 10.84 -7.21 -14.86
N GLY A 150 10.06 -8.27 -15.09
CA GLY A 150 10.58 -9.64 -15.19
C GLY A 150 10.88 -10.31 -13.85
N VAL A 151 10.45 -9.73 -12.73
CA VAL A 151 10.59 -10.32 -11.39
C VAL A 151 9.38 -11.22 -11.13
N THR A 152 9.55 -12.51 -11.41
CA THR A 152 8.47 -13.51 -11.37
C THR A 152 8.80 -14.64 -10.38
N GLY A 153 7.85 -15.57 -10.20
CA GLY A 153 8.03 -16.72 -9.31
C GLY A 153 7.88 -16.37 -7.82
N LEU A 154 8.33 -17.26 -6.97
CA LEU A 154 8.18 -17.15 -5.50
C LEU A 154 8.92 -15.92 -4.95
N GLN A 155 10.05 -15.57 -5.53
CA GLN A 155 10.83 -14.38 -5.18
C GLN A 155 10.08 -13.09 -5.50
N GLY A 156 9.40 -13.02 -6.66
CA GLY A 156 8.54 -11.90 -7.02
C GLY A 156 7.36 -11.74 -6.06
N VAL A 157 6.73 -12.84 -5.65
CA VAL A 157 5.65 -12.83 -4.66
C VAL A 157 6.14 -12.27 -3.33
N GLY A 158 7.31 -12.69 -2.84
CA GLY A 158 7.91 -12.16 -1.61
C GLY A 158 8.15 -10.65 -1.68
N ALA A 159 8.69 -10.17 -2.80
CA ALA A 159 8.93 -8.73 -3.01
C ALA A 159 7.62 -7.93 -3.05
N VAL A 160 6.59 -8.42 -3.77
CA VAL A 160 5.26 -7.78 -3.84
C VAL A 160 4.60 -7.69 -2.47
N LEU A 161 4.65 -8.76 -1.68
CA LEU A 161 4.11 -8.78 -0.33
C LEU A 161 4.86 -7.79 0.58
N GLY A 162 6.20 -7.75 0.48
CA GLY A 162 7.03 -6.80 1.22
C GLY A 162 6.70 -5.34 0.87
N VAL A 163 6.60 -5.02 -0.42
CA VAL A 163 6.18 -3.69 -0.89
C VAL A 163 4.80 -3.32 -0.34
N SER A 164 3.84 -4.22 -0.46
CA SER A 164 2.47 -3.96 -0.02
C SER A 164 2.36 -3.79 1.49
N ALA A 165 3.14 -4.53 2.27
CA ALA A 165 3.19 -4.39 3.73
C ALA A 165 3.71 -3.01 4.15
N VAL A 166 4.80 -2.54 3.54
CA VAL A 166 5.36 -1.20 3.84
C VAL A 166 4.41 -0.10 3.41
N VAL A 167 3.79 -0.22 2.24
CA VAL A 167 2.79 0.75 1.76
C VAL A 167 1.57 0.78 2.68
N CYS A 168 1.10 -0.38 3.16
CA CYS A 168 0.01 -0.45 4.14
C CYS A 168 0.37 0.30 5.43
N CYS A 169 1.56 0.08 5.97
CA CYS A 169 2.04 0.81 7.15
C CYS A 169 2.10 2.33 6.90
N ALA A 170 2.60 2.75 5.74
CA ALA A 170 2.66 4.16 5.38
C ALA A 170 1.27 4.82 5.31
N ILE A 171 0.29 4.11 4.74
CA ILE A 171 -1.11 4.57 4.68
C ILE A 171 -1.69 4.71 6.09
N CYS A 172 -1.49 3.72 6.97
CA CYS A 172 -1.98 3.75 8.34
C CYS A 172 -1.35 4.90 9.14
N VAL A 173 -0.03 5.06 9.07
CA VAL A 173 0.70 6.13 9.78
C VAL A 173 0.26 7.51 9.27
N SER A 174 0.12 7.68 7.97
CA SER A 174 -0.39 8.93 7.37
C SER A 174 -1.78 9.29 7.89
N GLY A 175 -2.67 8.29 7.99
CA GLY A 175 -4.01 8.50 8.53
C GLY A 175 -4.01 8.90 10.00
N SER A 176 -3.24 8.19 10.83
CA SER A 176 -3.11 8.50 12.26
C SER A 176 -2.51 9.88 12.48
N LEU A 177 -1.48 10.27 11.72
CA LEU A 177 -0.86 11.57 11.80
C LEU A 177 -1.86 12.71 11.52
N ILE A 178 -2.67 12.59 10.47
CA ILE A 178 -3.69 13.60 10.14
C ILE A 178 -4.77 13.68 11.23
N GLN A 179 -5.13 12.54 11.82
CA GLN A 179 -6.09 12.50 12.92
C GLN A 179 -5.54 13.20 14.16
N ASP A 180 -4.29 12.94 14.53
CA ASP A 180 -3.63 13.57 15.67
C ASP A 180 -3.50 15.09 15.49
N LEU A 181 -3.12 15.54 14.29
CA LEU A 181 -3.08 16.96 13.96
C LEU A 181 -4.45 17.65 14.05
N LYS A 182 -5.53 16.94 13.71
CA LYS A 182 -6.89 17.47 13.78
C LYS A 182 -7.41 17.56 15.21
N VAL A 183 -6.97 16.67 16.10
CA VAL A 183 -7.35 16.70 17.54
C VAL A 183 -6.56 17.75 18.31
N GLY A 184 -5.34 18.06 17.88
CA GLY A 184 -4.48 19.07 18.51
C GLY A 184 -4.81 20.53 18.13
N HIS A 185 -5.77 20.75 17.24
CA HIS A 185 -6.24 22.06 16.80
C HIS A 185 -7.58 22.38 17.41
#